data_349e666b10b60b28668a99142c51b9c2
#
_entry.id   349e666b10b60b28668a99142c51b9c2
#
_cell.length_a   1.000
_cell.length_b   1.000
_cell.length_c   1.000
_cell.angle_alpha   90.00
_cell.angle_beta   90.00
_cell.angle_gamma   90.00
#
_symmetry.space_group_name_H-M   'P 1'
#
loop_
_entity.id
_entity.type
_entity.pdbx_description
1 polymer ?
#
loop_
_entity_poly.entity_id
_entity_poly.type
_entity_poly.pdbx_seq_one_letter_code
_entity_poly.pdbx_strand_id
1 'polypeptide(L)'
;MSEEILKEKKVEYQMARFHRRIFANLIDFLLFVLAFLGTFLLVRLVVINVPGYSEKENRLVEIRLDSGLYRETESTVLDLVSYLNSYSEYTPYVKCVETQSGINTFISYLGELEEQGIAISGAQETVSEDYYSYCLDSTYELNGVTYHYFELDEQGDMITMTQNSLYVALGNSAASTYFSSFYTTYVDEHALGYIVTLIPEYLDIIRFESIMLFAIEVPIAYLLSGFLVYLLPTFFFRRGRMTIGKWCYRIGLADSRLLSCTGPRYLARWSIFFFGEMVLGLFTFGIPFIISFSLMAFSKKRQGLPDYMLGLYEVDLTYNQLYHSYEEISLLGIAGEKKPIDFKNVYKD
;
A
#
# COMPACT_ATOMS: atom_id res chain seq x y z
N MET A 1 3.70 9.25 -55.44
CA MET A 1 2.33 8.65 -55.51
C MET A 1 1.66 8.52 -54.12
N SER A 2 2.31 8.16 -53.05
CA SER A 2 1.71 8.08 -51.70
C SER A 2 1.43 9.42 -51.03
N GLU A 3 2.25 10.45 -51.23
CA GLU A 3 2.02 11.81 -50.67
C GLU A 3 1.01 12.64 -51.48
N GLU A 4 0.87 12.39 -52.77
CA GLU A 4 -0.12 13.06 -53.62
C GLU A 4 -1.54 12.56 -53.34
N ILE A 5 -1.72 11.27 -53.06
CA ILE A 5 -3.04 10.69 -52.71
C ILE A 5 -3.53 11.26 -51.36
N LEU A 6 -2.61 11.61 -50.46
CA LEU A 6 -2.96 12.25 -49.17
C LEU A 6 -3.34 13.74 -49.33
N LYS A 7 -2.87 14.41 -50.34
CA LYS A 7 -3.24 15.82 -50.62
C LYS A 7 -4.65 15.93 -51.19
N GLU A 8 -5.14 14.93 -51.89
CA GLU A 8 -6.49 14.92 -52.49
C GLU A 8 -7.59 14.41 -51.55
N LYS A 9 -7.26 13.53 -50.55
CA LYS A 9 -8.22 13.08 -49.54
C LYS A 9 -7.67 13.35 -48.13
N LYS A 10 -7.97 14.54 -47.62
CA LYS A 10 -7.68 14.88 -46.22
C LYS A 10 -8.47 13.95 -45.27
N VAL A 11 -7.80 12.91 -44.76
CA VAL A 11 -8.35 12.15 -43.61
C VAL A 11 -8.12 13.01 -42.36
N GLU A 12 -9.17 13.61 -41.88
CA GLU A 12 -9.13 14.51 -40.72
C GLU A 12 -9.70 13.79 -39.52
N TYR A 13 -8.90 13.68 -38.44
CA TYR A 13 -9.38 13.17 -37.17
C TYR A 13 -9.58 14.32 -36.19
N GLN A 14 -10.69 14.28 -35.43
CA GLN A 14 -10.82 15.13 -34.26
C GLN A 14 -9.99 14.60 -33.12
N MET A 15 -9.28 15.49 -32.43
CA MET A 15 -8.65 15.12 -31.17
C MET A 15 -9.71 14.81 -30.11
N ALA A 16 -9.47 13.78 -29.30
CA ALA A 16 -10.36 13.44 -28.23
C ALA A 16 -10.45 14.60 -27.21
N ARG A 17 -11.69 15.00 -26.87
CA ARG A 17 -11.93 16.06 -25.90
C ARG A 17 -11.31 15.74 -24.54
N PHE A 18 -10.80 16.77 -23.86
CA PHE A 18 -10.05 16.63 -22.61
C PHE A 18 -10.80 15.82 -21.54
N HIS A 19 -12.08 16.16 -21.27
CA HIS A 19 -12.85 15.44 -20.27
C HIS A 19 -13.05 13.95 -20.59
N ARG A 20 -13.26 13.57 -21.88
CA ARG A 20 -13.39 12.17 -22.29
C ARG A 20 -12.11 11.38 -22.04
N ARG A 21 -10.96 12.01 -22.23
CA ARG A 21 -9.63 11.41 -21.94
C ARG A 21 -9.44 11.19 -20.45
N ILE A 22 -9.83 12.18 -19.62
CA ILE A 22 -9.77 12.03 -18.16
C ILE A 22 -10.66 10.87 -17.70
N PHE A 23 -11.92 10.81 -18.14
CA PHE A 23 -12.80 9.72 -17.74
C PHE A 23 -12.36 8.35 -18.26
N ALA A 24 -11.78 8.27 -19.45
CA ALA A 24 -11.20 7.03 -19.96
C ALA A 24 -10.02 6.57 -19.07
N ASN A 25 -9.12 7.47 -18.72
CA ASN A 25 -7.99 7.16 -17.83
C ASN A 25 -8.47 6.82 -16.41
N LEU A 26 -9.54 7.44 -15.92
CA LEU A 26 -10.13 7.11 -14.61
C LEU A 26 -10.70 5.69 -14.59
N ILE A 27 -11.39 5.27 -15.65
CA ILE A 27 -11.86 3.88 -15.77
C ILE A 27 -10.70 2.91 -15.79
N ASP A 28 -9.66 3.18 -16.59
CA ASP A 28 -8.47 2.35 -16.65
C ASP A 28 -7.78 2.26 -15.28
N PHE A 29 -7.71 3.37 -14.55
CA PHE A 29 -7.14 3.39 -13.19
C PHE A 29 -7.98 2.58 -12.19
N LEU A 30 -9.31 2.69 -12.21
CA LEU A 30 -10.18 1.88 -11.35
C LEU A 30 -10.05 0.39 -11.67
N LEU A 31 -9.99 0.04 -12.96
CA LEU A 31 -9.74 -1.35 -13.38
C LEU A 31 -8.37 -1.82 -12.94
N PHE A 32 -7.35 -0.95 -12.98
CA PHE A 32 -6.02 -1.28 -12.47
C PHE A 32 -6.03 -1.56 -10.96
N VAL A 33 -6.71 -0.75 -10.16
CA VAL A 33 -6.83 -0.99 -8.71
C VAL A 33 -7.53 -2.34 -8.45
N LEU A 34 -8.63 -2.63 -9.14
CA LEU A 34 -9.32 -3.92 -9.00
C LEU A 34 -8.44 -5.11 -9.45
N ALA A 35 -7.76 -4.97 -10.57
CA ALA A 35 -6.83 -5.99 -11.06
C ALA A 35 -5.64 -6.16 -10.10
N PHE A 36 -5.13 -5.08 -9.52
CA PHE A 36 -4.05 -5.14 -8.53
C PHE A 36 -4.49 -5.91 -7.28
N LEU A 37 -5.65 -5.62 -6.73
CA LEU A 37 -6.18 -6.38 -5.58
C LEU A 37 -6.34 -7.87 -5.92
N GLY A 38 -6.92 -8.18 -7.09
CA GLY A 38 -7.08 -9.58 -7.51
C GLY A 38 -5.75 -10.30 -7.74
N THR A 39 -4.80 -9.67 -8.43
CA THR A 39 -3.47 -10.25 -8.67
C THR A 39 -2.64 -10.35 -7.40
N PHE A 40 -2.76 -9.39 -6.49
CA PHE A 40 -2.10 -9.42 -5.18
C PHE A 40 -2.58 -10.63 -4.36
N LEU A 41 -3.90 -10.86 -4.29
CA LEU A 41 -4.44 -12.04 -3.60
C LEU A 41 -3.97 -13.35 -4.23
N LEU A 42 -3.89 -13.42 -5.56
CA LEU A 42 -3.37 -14.61 -6.25
C LEU A 42 -1.88 -14.84 -5.98
N VAL A 43 -1.07 -13.78 -6.01
CA VAL A 43 0.37 -13.87 -5.68
C VAL A 43 0.56 -14.26 -4.22
N ARG A 44 -0.20 -13.65 -3.29
CA ARG A 44 -0.19 -14.01 -1.87
C ARG A 44 -0.53 -15.47 -1.66
N LEU A 45 -1.56 -15.99 -2.34
CA LEU A 45 -1.92 -17.41 -2.28
C LEU A 45 -0.77 -18.33 -2.71
N VAL A 46 0.02 -17.92 -3.71
CA VAL A 46 1.21 -18.68 -4.13
C VAL A 46 2.30 -18.59 -3.08
N VAL A 47 2.59 -17.39 -2.54
CA VAL A 47 3.67 -17.16 -1.57
C VAL A 47 3.45 -17.91 -0.27
N ILE A 48 2.25 -17.93 0.28
CA ILE A 48 1.96 -18.68 1.54
C ILE A 48 2.15 -20.20 1.39
N ASN A 49 2.11 -20.71 0.16
CA ASN A 49 2.35 -22.13 -0.14
C ASN A 49 3.83 -22.44 -0.47
N VAL A 50 4.73 -21.44 -0.39
CA VAL A 50 6.17 -21.69 -0.55
C VAL A 50 6.68 -22.47 0.66
N PRO A 51 7.44 -23.57 0.46
CA PRO A 51 8.03 -24.30 1.58
C PRO A 51 8.82 -23.40 2.55
N GLY A 52 8.59 -23.58 3.84
CA GLY A 52 9.24 -22.77 4.90
C GLY A 52 8.55 -21.44 5.20
N TYR A 53 7.59 -20.96 4.39
CA TYR A 53 6.84 -19.74 4.71
C TYR A 53 5.91 -19.98 5.91
N SER A 54 5.07 -21.01 5.85
CA SER A 54 4.14 -21.35 6.93
C SER A 54 4.86 -21.75 8.23
N GLU A 55 6.03 -22.36 8.15
CA GLU A 55 6.83 -22.66 9.33
C GLU A 55 7.28 -21.39 10.05
N LYS A 56 7.74 -20.38 9.31
CA LYS A 56 8.13 -19.09 9.87
C LYS A 56 6.94 -18.32 10.43
N GLU A 57 5.80 -18.32 9.71
CA GLU A 57 4.57 -17.68 10.18
C GLU A 57 4.07 -18.32 11.49
N ASN A 58 4.06 -19.66 11.57
CA ASN A 58 3.70 -20.37 12.79
C ASN A 58 4.68 -20.06 13.92
N ARG A 59 5.99 -19.99 13.64
CA ARG A 59 7.00 -19.65 14.63
C ARG A 59 6.84 -18.20 15.14
N LEU A 60 6.47 -17.26 14.26
CA LEU A 60 6.16 -15.89 14.64
C LEU A 60 4.97 -15.83 15.60
N VAL A 61 3.91 -16.58 15.30
CA VAL A 61 2.71 -16.68 16.15
C VAL A 61 3.08 -17.30 17.51
N GLU A 62 3.85 -18.35 17.53
CA GLU A 62 4.34 -19.00 18.74
C GLU A 62 5.11 -18.01 19.64
N ILE A 63 6.13 -17.34 19.10
CA ILE A 63 6.89 -16.33 19.86
C ILE A 63 5.97 -15.24 20.42
N ARG A 64 4.99 -14.77 19.65
CA ARG A 64 4.03 -13.77 20.09
C ARG A 64 3.18 -14.25 21.27
N LEU A 65 2.61 -15.44 21.16
CA LEU A 65 1.75 -16.00 22.21
C LEU A 65 2.53 -16.34 23.46
N ASP A 66 3.68 -16.98 23.33
CA ASP A 66 4.51 -17.38 24.45
C ASP A 66 5.12 -16.17 25.20
N SER A 67 5.33 -15.06 24.49
CA SER A 67 5.77 -13.81 25.14
C SER A 67 4.78 -13.25 26.16
N GLY A 68 3.51 -13.66 26.12
CA GLY A 68 2.48 -13.06 26.96
C GLY A 68 2.03 -11.65 26.55
N LEU A 69 2.70 -11.03 25.59
CA LEU A 69 2.36 -9.69 25.06
C LEU A 69 1.30 -9.72 23.96
N TYR A 70 0.86 -10.89 23.54
CA TYR A 70 -0.16 -11.10 22.52
C TYR A 70 -1.20 -12.12 22.97
N ARG A 71 -2.38 -12.04 22.41
CA ARG A 71 -3.49 -12.97 22.63
C ARG A 71 -4.12 -13.38 21.30
N GLU A 72 -4.47 -14.66 21.20
CA GLU A 72 -5.20 -15.20 20.06
C GLU A 72 -6.69 -14.86 20.15
N THR A 73 -7.26 -14.46 19.01
CA THR A 73 -8.70 -14.31 18.81
C THR A 73 -9.17 -15.35 17.79
N GLU A 74 -10.47 -15.43 17.54
CA GLU A 74 -11.03 -16.36 16.54
C GLU A 74 -10.42 -16.21 15.12
N SER A 75 -9.89 -15.05 14.80
CA SER A 75 -9.43 -14.74 13.44
C SER A 75 -7.99 -14.22 13.33
N THR A 76 -7.37 -13.80 14.43
CA THR A 76 -6.05 -13.16 14.40
C THR A 76 -5.40 -13.14 15.77
N VAL A 77 -4.10 -12.83 15.80
CA VAL A 77 -3.32 -12.56 17.01
C VAL A 77 -3.22 -11.05 17.18
N LEU A 78 -3.71 -10.54 18.29
CA LEU A 78 -3.65 -9.13 18.68
C LEU A 78 -2.61 -8.93 19.78
N ASP A 79 -1.99 -7.76 19.81
CA ASP A 79 -1.24 -7.36 20.99
C ASP A 79 -2.17 -7.26 22.20
N LEU A 80 -1.59 -7.41 23.40
CA LEU A 80 -2.34 -7.51 24.65
C LEU A 80 -3.22 -6.28 24.91
N VAL A 81 -2.72 -5.08 24.59
CA VAL A 81 -3.46 -3.82 24.80
C VAL A 81 -4.64 -3.71 23.85
N SER A 82 -4.43 -3.99 22.58
CA SER A 82 -5.50 -4.04 21.57
C SER A 82 -6.53 -5.11 21.90
N TYR A 83 -6.09 -6.30 22.35
CA TYR A 83 -6.98 -7.37 22.78
C TYR A 83 -7.87 -6.94 23.94
N LEU A 84 -7.29 -6.41 25.02
CA LEU A 84 -8.04 -5.99 26.21
C LEU A 84 -8.98 -4.80 25.91
N ASN A 85 -8.65 -3.97 24.92
CA ASN A 85 -9.51 -2.87 24.51
C ASN A 85 -10.63 -3.28 23.55
N SER A 86 -10.50 -4.41 22.87
CA SER A 86 -11.51 -4.92 21.93
C SER A 86 -12.76 -5.45 22.64
N TYR A 87 -12.68 -5.79 23.93
CA TYR A 87 -13.77 -6.36 24.68
C TYR A 87 -14.21 -5.41 25.82
N SER A 88 -15.45 -4.94 25.75
CA SER A 88 -16.03 -4.00 26.74
C SER A 88 -16.25 -4.59 28.11
N GLU A 89 -16.19 -5.91 28.24
CA GLU A 89 -16.34 -6.63 29.50
C GLU A 89 -15.11 -6.55 30.43
N TYR A 90 -13.93 -6.22 29.86
CA TYR A 90 -12.74 -6.04 30.69
C TYR A 90 -12.79 -4.70 31.44
N THR A 91 -13.01 -4.80 32.76
CA THR A 91 -12.93 -3.63 33.63
C THR A 91 -11.50 -3.09 33.71
N PRO A 92 -11.29 -1.80 34.07
CA PRO A 92 -9.95 -1.26 34.26
C PRO A 92 -9.06 -2.06 35.20
N TYR A 93 -9.64 -2.61 36.26
CA TYR A 93 -8.93 -3.51 37.21
C TYR A 93 -8.42 -4.78 36.50
N VAL A 94 -9.28 -5.45 35.73
CA VAL A 94 -8.88 -6.66 34.98
C VAL A 94 -7.82 -6.35 33.96
N LYS A 95 -7.97 -5.25 33.24
CA LYS A 95 -6.94 -4.79 32.27
C LYS A 95 -5.59 -4.57 32.95
N CYS A 96 -5.59 -3.94 34.13
CA CYS A 96 -4.38 -3.74 34.91
C CYS A 96 -3.68 -5.07 35.26
N VAL A 97 -4.45 -6.02 35.84
CA VAL A 97 -3.90 -7.32 36.25
C VAL A 97 -3.39 -8.13 35.06
N GLU A 98 -4.17 -8.19 33.99
CA GLU A 98 -3.80 -8.92 32.78
C GLU A 98 -2.54 -8.33 32.11
N THR A 99 -2.44 -6.99 32.04
CA THR A 99 -1.29 -6.33 31.44
C THR A 99 -0.03 -6.54 32.29
N GLN A 100 -0.12 -6.40 33.61
CA GLN A 100 1.00 -6.69 34.51
C GLN A 100 1.44 -8.15 34.42
N SER A 101 0.48 -9.09 34.37
CA SER A 101 0.77 -10.52 34.17
C SER A 101 1.48 -10.76 32.84
N GLY A 102 1.06 -10.10 31.76
CA GLY A 102 1.70 -10.17 30.44
C GLY A 102 3.15 -9.70 30.48
N ILE A 103 3.45 -8.57 31.14
CA ILE A 103 4.81 -8.05 31.30
C ILE A 103 5.69 -9.06 32.07
N ASN A 104 5.21 -9.59 33.19
CA ASN A 104 5.93 -10.58 33.98
C ASN A 104 6.20 -11.87 33.18
N THR A 105 5.19 -12.33 32.41
CA THR A 105 5.35 -13.46 31.50
C THR A 105 6.43 -13.19 30.47
N PHE A 106 6.46 -11.98 29.89
CA PHE A 106 7.48 -11.59 28.91
C PHE A 106 8.90 -11.62 29.51
N ILE A 107 9.08 -11.06 30.70
CA ILE A 107 10.38 -11.07 31.39
C ILE A 107 10.84 -12.51 31.64
N SER A 108 9.92 -13.40 32.11
CA SER A 108 10.25 -14.82 32.33
C SER A 108 10.58 -15.53 31.02
N TYR A 109 9.81 -15.28 29.97
CA TYR A 109 10.04 -15.87 28.65
C TYR A 109 11.38 -15.46 28.04
N LEU A 110 11.81 -14.21 28.21
CA LEU A 110 13.14 -13.78 27.79
C LEU A 110 14.26 -14.56 28.50
N GLY A 111 14.11 -14.86 29.79
CA GLY A 111 15.06 -15.70 30.52
C GLY A 111 15.15 -17.13 29.96
N GLU A 112 14.01 -17.74 29.62
CA GLU A 112 13.99 -19.07 28.98
C GLU A 112 14.64 -19.06 27.61
N LEU A 113 14.37 -18.01 26.80
CA LEU A 113 15.01 -17.87 25.48
C LEU A 113 16.50 -17.55 25.56
N GLU A 114 16.94 -16.86 26.60
CA GLU A 114 18.35 -16.56 26.84
C GLU A 114 19.13 -17.84 27.22
N GLU A 115 18.53 -18.70 28.07
CA GLU A 115 19.11 -20.03 28.40
C GLU A 115 19.24 -20.92 27.16
N GLN A 116 18.31 -20.80 26.20
CA GLN A 116 18.33 -21.51 24.92
C GLN A 116 19.28 -20.88 23.88
N GLY A 117 19.82 -19.68 24.15
CA GLY A 117 20.62 -18.91 23.20
C GLY A 117 19.86 -18.30 22.02
N ILE A 118 18.55 -18.15 22.15
CA ILE A 118 17.64 -17.57 21.14
C ILE A 118 17.52 -16.05 21.35
N ALA A 119 17.39 -15.60 22.61
CA ALA A 119 17.46 -14.17 22.94
C ALA A 119 18.92 -13.72 23.11
N ILE A 120 19.15 -12.42 23.00
CA ILE A 120 20.48 -11.85 23.29
C ILE A 120 20.81 -11.98 24.77
N SER A 121 22.09 -12.11 25.09
CA SER A 121 22.56 -12.20 26.49
C SER A 121 22.23 -10.94 27.28
N GLY A 122 21.67 -11.07 28.47
CA GLY A 122 21.19 -9.99 29.33
C GLY A 122 19.84 -9.41 28.92
N ALA A 123 19.07 -10.11 28.07
CA ALA A 123 17.75 -9.65 27.61
C ALA A 123 16.76 -9.55 28.76
N GLN A 124 16.72 -10.60 29.61
CA GLN A 124 15.83 -10.63 30.80
C GLN A 124 16.18 -9.49 31.77
N GLU A 125 17.46 -9.30 32.08
CA GLU A 125 17.95 -8.25 32.98
C GLU A 125 17.62 -6.87 32.44
N THR A 126 17.86 -6.62 31.13
CA THR A 126 17.58 -5.36 30.48
C THR A 126 16.12 -4.95 30.62
N VAL A 127 15.18 -5.87 30.35
CA VAL A 127 13.73 -5.57 30.43
C VAL A 127 13.28 -5.45 31.88
N SER A 128 13.82 -6.29 32.76
CA SER A 128 13.51 -6.23 34.20
C SER A 128 13.95 -4.91 34.83
N GLU A 129 15.17 -4.45 34.54
CA GLU A 129 15.68 -3.16 35.01
C GLU A 129 14.91 -1.98 34.45
N ASP A 130 14.61 -1.99 33.13
CA ASP A 130 13.80 -0.93 32.50
C ASP A 130 12.40 -0.87 33.11
N TYR A 131 11.72 -2.00 33.27
CA TYR A 131 10.41 -2.06 33.88
C TYR A 131 10.44 -1.58 35.35
N TYR A 132 11.44 -2.00 36.11
CA TYR A 132 11.61 -1.57 37.48
C TYR A 132 11.84 -0.05 37.59
N SER A 133 12.75 0.49 36.76
CA SER A 133 13.02 1.93 36.71
C SER A 133 11.76 2.71 36.28
N TYR A 134 11.07 2.24 35.23
CA TYR A 134 9.81 2.84 34.78
C TYR A 134 8.76 2.91 35.90
N CYS A 135 8.64 1.82 36.67
CA CYS A 135 7.74 1.75 37.80
C CYS A 135 8.08 2.73 38.93
N LEU A 136 9.35 2.87 39.28
CA LEU A 136 9.81 3.73 40.38
C LEU A 136 9.83 5.22 39.99
N ASP A 137 10.24 5.54 38.78
CA ASP A 137 10.38 6.90 38.31
C ASP A 137 9.04 7.56 37.93
N SER A 138 8.01 6.74 37.67
CA SER A 138 6.69 7.25 37.29
C SER A 138 5.93 7.79 38.51
N THR A 139 5.45 9.02 38.39
CA THR A 139 4.74 9.71 39.46
C THR A 139 3.39 10.25 38.98
N TYR A 140 2.47 10.43 39.93
CA TYR A 140 1.18 11.06 39.73
C TYR A 140 0.96 12.16 40.78
N GLU A 141 0.55 13.33 40.30
CA GLU A 141 0.27 14.47 41.20
C GLU A 141 -1.24 14.55 41.45
N LEU A 142 -1.62 14.45 42.73
CA LEU A 142 -3.01 14.56 43.19
C LEU A 142 -3.09 15.58 44.31
N ASN A 143 -3.86 16.66 44.11
CA ASN A 143 -4.07 17.73 45.12
C ASN A 143 -2.78 18.35 45.67
N GLY A 144 -1.73 18.45 44.82
CA GLY A 144 -0.43 18.99 45.22
C GLY A 144 0.45 18.00 46.01
N VAL A 145 0.06 16.74 46.06
CA VAL A 145 0.86 15.65 46.63
C VAL A 145 1.32 14.75 45.50
N THR A 146 2.62 14.50 45.44
CA THR A 146 3.21 13.56 44.45
C THR A 146 3.17 12.16 45.00
N TYR A 147 2.56 11.25 44.24
CA TYR A 147 2.49 9.81 44.51
C TYR A 147 3.30 9.06 43.47
N HIS A 148 3.86 7.91 43.86
CA HIS A 148 4.51 6.99 42.93
C HIS A 148 3.54 5.89 42.53
N TYR A 149 3.62 5.42 41.30
CA TYR A 149 2.85 4.25 40.84
C TYR A 149 3.31 2.98 41.55
N PHE A 150 4.56 2.93 41.97
CA PHE A 150 5.13 1.85 42.73
C PHE A 150 5.86 2.35 43.97
N GLU A 151 5.69 1.64 45.04
CA GLU A 151 6.31 1.86 46.32
C GLU A 151 6.97 0.54 46.77
N LEU A 152 8.03 0.67 47.57
CA LEU A 152 8.74 -0.45 48.14
C LEU A 152 8.35 -0.57 49.62
N ASP A 153 8.30 -1.79 50.11
CA ASP A 153 8.18 -2.03 51.54
C ASP A 153 9.50 -1.84 52.29
N GLU A 154 9.50 -2.08 53.61
CA GLU A 154 10.69 -1.95 54.46
C GLU A 154 11.81 -2.97 54.08
N GLN A 155 11.47 -4.02 53.35
CA GLN A 155 12.38 -5.07 52.87
C GLN A 155 12.94 -4.71 51.46
N GLY A 156 12.39 -3.70 50.80
CA GLY A 156 12.78 -3.29 49.44
C GLY A 156 12.02 -4.06 48.34
N ASP A 157 10.98 -4.80 48.69
CA ASP A 157 10.11 -5.48 47.75
C ASP A 157 8.99 -4.55 47.26
N MET A 158 8.54 -4.70 46.02
CA MET A 158 7.41 -3.94 45.50
C MET A 158 6.11 -4.31 46.23
N ILE A 159 5.45 -3.31 46.80
CA ILE A 159 4.13 -3.53 47.39
C ILE A 159 3.07 -3.80 46.30
N THR A 160 2.02 -4.55 46.69
CA THR A 160 0.93 -4.81 45.75
C THR A 160 0.20 -3.54 45.37
N MET A 161 -0.34 -3.48 44.15
CA MET A 161 -1.09 -2.32 43.65
C MET A 161 -2.15 -1.82 44.63
N THR A 162 -2.88 -2.71 45.27
CA THR A 162 -3.95 -2.37 46.24
C THR A 162 -3.45 -1.77 47.55
N GLN A 163 -2.18 -1.94 47.87
CA GLN A 163 -1.52 -1.39 49.05
C GLN A 163 -0.80 -0.08 48.78
N ASN A 164 -0.66 0.27 47.50
CA ASN A 164 0.01 1.50 47.05
C ASN A 164 -0.74 2.76 47.55
N SER A 165 -0.03 3.76 48.00
CA SER A 165 -0.60 4.98 48.55
C SER A 165 -1.44 5.76 47.54
N LEU A 166 -1.04 5.80 46.25
CA LEU A 166 -1.82 6.36 45.16
C LEU A 166 -3.17 5.62 44.99
N TYR A 167 -3.13 4.28 45.00
CA TYR A 167 -4.32 3.47 44.85
C TYR A 167 -5.33 3.74 45.95
N VAL A 168 -4.84 3.84 47.18
CA VAL A 168 -5.67 4.13 48.36
C VAL A 168 -6.23 5.57 48.28
N ALA A 169 -5.43 6.55 47.85
CA ALA A 169 -5.81 7.95 47.72
C ALA A 169 -6.89 8.19 46.63
N LEU A 170 -6.80 7.49 45.51
CA LEU A 170 -7.74 7.62 44.39
C LEU A 170 -9.04 6.82 44.59
N GLY A 171 -8.98 5.75 45.35
CA GLY A 171 -10.07 4.75 45.48
C GLY A 171 -10.15 3.79 44.28
N ASN A 172 -10.73 2.63 44.50
CA ASN A 172 -10.64 1.45 43.61
C ASN A 172 -10.94 1.73 42.14
N SER A 173 -12.00 2.49 41.83
CA SER A 173 -12.42 2.69 40.43
C SER A 173 -11.50 3.63 39.66
N ALA A 174 -11.14 4.79 40.25
CA ALA A 174 -10.26 5.74 39.63
C ALA A 174 -8.83 5.19 39.55
N ALA A 175 -8.32 4.62 40.67
CA ALA A 175 -6.99 4.00 40.70
C ALA A 175 -6.81 2.94 39.61
N SER A 176 -7.76 2.00 39.46
CA SER A 176 -7.69 0.97 38.43
C SER A 176 -7.58 1.54 37.02
N THR A 177 -8.22 2.67 36.72
CA THR A 177 -8.11 3.34 35.41
C THR A 177 -6.71 3.89 35.19
N TYR A 178 -6.13 4.57 36.17
CA TYR A 178 -4.79 5.13 36.05
C TYR A 178 -3.71 4.04 35.99
N PHE A 179 -3.80 3.03 36.80
CA PHE A 179 -2.86 1.90 36.77
C PHE A 179 -2.99 1.09 35.47
N SER A 180 -4.21 0.91 34.95
CA SER A 180 -4.42 0.29 33.64
C SER A 180 -3.73 1.11 32.53
N SER A 181 -3.89 2.43 32.53
CA SER A 181 -3.22 3.29 31.55
C SER A 181 -1.69 3.22 31.70
N PHE A 182 -1.19 3.22 32.93
CA PHE A 182 0.24 3.10 33.21
C PHE A 182 0.85 1.82 32.61
N TYR A 183 0.26 0.66 32.86
CA TYR A 183 0.78 -0.60 32.35
C TYR A 183 0.60 -0.75 30.83
N THR A 184 -0.53 -0.28 30.28
CA THR A 184 -0.75 -0.34 28.83
C THR A 184 0.25 0.55 28.08
N THR A 185 0.57 1.72 28.64
CA THR A 185 1.60 2.59 28.07
C THR A 185 2.97 1.91 28.06
N TYR A 186 3.35 1.25 29.15
CA TYR A 186 4.62 0.50 29.17
C TYR A 186 4.66 -0.60 28.09
N VAL A 187 3.57 -1.34 27.92
CA VAL A 187 3.52 -2.38 26.88
C VAL A 187 3.68 -1.77 25.49
N ASP A 188 2.94 -0.70 25.17
CA ASP A 188 2.94 -0.08 23.85
C ASP A 188 4.28 0.62 23.52
N GLU A 189 4.86 1.34 24.49
CA GLU A 189 6.05 2.14 24.24
C GLU A 189 7.37 1.39 24.44
N HIS A 190 7.39 0.35 25.29
CA HIS A 190 8.61 -0.37 25.67
C HIS A 190 8.55 -1.86 25.29
N ALA A 191 7.63 -2.63 25.91
CA ALA A 191 7.67 -4.09 25.85
C ALA A 191 7.52 -4.64 24.42
N LEU A 192 6.64 -4.07 23.58
CA LEU A 192 6.49 -4.46 22.18
C LEU A 192 7.74 -4.14 21.33
N GLY A 193 8.50 -3.12 21.72
CA GLY A 193 9.78 -2.82 21.10
C GLY A 193 10.87 -3.84 21.44
N TYR A 194 10.87 -4.32 22.69
CA TYR A 194 11.86 -5.30 23.16
C TYR A 194 11.72 -6.66 22.48
N ILE A 195 10.52 -7.14 22.18
CA ILE A 195 10.34 -8.39 21.44
C ILE A 195 11.06 -8.38 20.08
N VAL A 196 11.07 -7.21 19.43
CA VAL A 196 11.73 -7.02 18.12
C VAL A 196 13.24 -6.92 18.25
N THR A 197 13.73 -6.28 19.32
CA THR A 197 15.17 -5.95 19.46
C THR A 197 15.95 -7.02 20.20
N LEU A 198 15.32 -7.75 21.14
CA LEU A 198 15.99 -8.72 21.99
C LEU A 198 15.87 -10.16 21.51
N ILE A 199 14.96 -10.46 20.57
CA ILE A 199 14.79 -11.79 19.98
C ILE A 199 15.18 -11.74 18.50
N PRO A 200 16.44 -12.05 18.13
CA PRO A 200 16.92 -11.97 16.75
C PRO A 200 16.10 -12.82 15.78
N GLU A 201 15.65 -14.01 16.19
CA GLU A 201 14.80 -14.88 15.38
C GLU A 201 13.49 -14.18 14.98
N TYR A 202 12.86 -13.47 15.91
CA TYR A 202 11.65 -12.71 15.64
C TYR A 202 11.87 -11.60 14.59
N LEU A 203 12.98 -10.88 14.74
CA LEU A 203 13.37 -9.84 13.78
C LEU A 203 13.64 -10.41 12.38
N ASP A 204 14.31 -11.56 12.30
CA ASP A 204 14.62 -12.21 11.03
C ASP A 204 13.36 -12.71 10.32
N ILE A 205 12.36 -13.20 11.07
CA ILE A 205 11.06 -13.60 10.48
C ILE A 205 10.31 -12.38 9.95
N ILE A 206 10.23 -11.29 10.72
CA ILE A 206 9.57 -10.04 10.26
C ILE A 206 10.28 -9.46 9.03
N ARG A 207 11.62 -9.49 9.00
CA ARG A 207 12.37 -9.07 7.80
C ARG A 207 12.06 -9.95 6.60
N PHE A 208 11.99 -11.26 6.79
CA PHE A 208 11.64 -12.19 5.74
C PHE A 208 10.23 -11.90 5.19
N GLU A 209 9.22 -11.74 6.06
CA GLU A 209 7.85 -11.40 5.64
C GLU A 209 7.80 -10.05 4.91
N SER A 210 8.52 -9.05 5.40
CA SER A 210 8.61 -7.73 4.76
C SER A 210 9.26 -7.81 3.38
N ILE A 211 10.32 -8.60 3.22
CA ILE A 211 10.95 -8.82 1.92
C ILE A 211 9.99 -9.53 0.96
N MET A 212 9.29 -10.57 1.42
CA MET A 212 8.30 -11.28 0.60
C MET A 212 7.20 -10.34 0.13
N LEU A 213 6.66 -9.52 1.03
CA LEU A 213 5.61 -8.56 0.72
C LEU A 213 6.09 -7.47 -0.25
N PHE A 214 7.14 -6.73 0.12
CA PHE A 214 7.53 -5.50 -0.61
C PHE A 214 8.44 -5.75 -1.81
N ALA A 215 9.26 -6.82 -1.80
CA ALA A 215 10.16 -7.11 -2.91
C ALA A 215 9.61 -8.14 -3.90
N ILE A 216 8.61 -8.93 -3.53
CA ILE A 216 8.07 -10.01 -4.36
C ILE A 216 6.59 -9.80 -4.64
N GLU A 217 5.73 -9.84 -3.62
CA GLU A 217 4.27 -9.84 -3.80
C GLU A 217 3.77 -8.55 -4.46
N VAL A 218 4.09 -7.41 -3.89
CA VAL A 218 3.63 -6.11 -4.39
C VAL A 218 4.17 -5.82 -5.80
N PRO A 219 5.48 -5.96 -6.11
CA PRO A 219 5.99 -5.71 -7.46
C PRO A 219 5.43 -6.66 -8.51
N ILE A 220 5.30 -7.96 -8.22
CA ILE A 220 4.73 -8.91 -9.16
C ILE A 220 3.25 -8.59 -9.44
N ALA A 221 2.46 -8.36 -8.39
CA ALA A 221 1.05 -7.99 -8.53
C ALA A 221 0.88 -6.69 -9.33
N TYR A 222 1.74 -5.70 -9.09
CA TYR A 222 1.75 -4.42 -9.78
C TYR A 222 2.08 -4.58 -11.27
N LEU A 223 3.10 -5.36 -11.61
CA LEU A 223 3.48 -5.67 -12.99
C LEU A 223 2.38 -6.42 -13.73
N LEU A 224 1.81 -7.47 -13.10
CA LEU A 224 0.73 -8.26 -13.69
C LEU A 224 -0.52 -7.41 -13.95
N SER A 225 -0.93 -6.60 -13.00
CA SER A 225 -2.09 -5.71 -13.17
C SER A 225 -1.85 -4.65 -14.24
N GLY A 226 -0.65 -4.06 -14.31
CA GLY A 226 -0.26 -3.14 -15.37
C GLY A 226 -0.29 -3.77 -16.75
N PHE A 227 0.17 -5.02 -16.86
CA PHE A 227 0.05 -5.82 -18.09
C PHE A 227 -1.40 -6.08 -18.45
N LEU A 228 -2.21 -6.57 -17.52
CA LEU A 228 -3.61 -6.95 -17.75
C LEU A 228 -4.48 -5.77 -18.19
N VAL A 229 -4.29 -4.61 -17.58
CA VAL A 229 -5.19 -3.45 -17.82
C VAL A 229 -4.69 -2.57 -18.96
N TYR A 230 -3.38 -2.28 -19.01
CA TYR A 230 -2.87 -1.30 -19.97
C TYR A 230 -2.25 -1.93 -21.22
N LEU A 231 -1.78 -3.16 -21.18
CA LEU A 231 -1.14 -3.77 -22.34
C LEU A 231 -2.03 -4.82 -23.01
N LEU A 232 -2.56 -5.78 -22.27
CA LEU A 232 -3.32 -6.89 -22.82
C LEU A 232 -4.51 -6.48 -23.69
N PRO A 233 -5.38 -5.51 -23.32
CA PRO A 233 -6.52 -5.12 -24.15
C PRO A 233 -6.11 -4.59 -25.52
N THR A 234 -4.92 -4.00 -25.65
CA THR A 234 -4.45 -3.41 -26.90
C THR A 234 -4.06 -4.43 -27.96
N PHE A 235 -3.88 -5.69 -27.58
CA PHE A 235 -3.72 -6.80 -28.52
C PHE A 235 -5.04 -7.18 -29.17
N PHE A 236 -6.16 -7.01 -28.46
CA PHE A 236 -7.51 -7.23 -28.99
C PHE A 236 -7.99 -6.03 -29.80
N PHE A 237 -7.79 -4.82 -29.29
CA PHE A 237 -8.17 -3.55 -29.94
C PHE A 237 -7.04 -3.02 -30.84
N ARG A 238 -6.62 -3.80 -31.82
CA ARG A 238 -5.48 -3.49 -32.69
C ARG A 238 -5.63 -2.16 -33.45
N ARG A 239 -6.87 -1.83 -33.88
CA ARG A 239 -7.14 -0.54 -34.52
C ARG A 239 -7.26 0.54 -33.43
N GLY A 240 -6.22 1.38 -33.35
CA GLY A 240 -6.15 2.45 -32.36
C GLY A 240 -5.53 2.06 -31.02
N ARG A 241 -5.15 0.78 -30.80
CA ARG A 241 -4.45 0.34 -29.57
C ARG A 241 -5.09 0.89 -28.29
N MET A 242 -6.38 0.57 -28.10
CA MET A 242 -7.19 1.09 -27.01
C MET A 242 -7.08 0.21 -25.77
N THR A 243 -6.99 0.85 -24.62
CA THR A 243 -7.31 0.23 -23.32
C THR A 243 -8.83 0.14 -23.16
N ILE A 244 -9.33 -0.52 -22.12
CA ILE A 244 -10.78 -0.69 -21.90
C ILE A 244 -11.45 0.68 -21.70
N GLY A 245 -10.88 1.57 -20.88
CA GLY A 245 -11.42 2.91 -20.68
C GLY A 245 -11.43 3.75 -21.96
N LYS A 246 -10.37 3.67 -22.77
CA LYS A 246 -10.32 4.32 -24.08
C LYS A 246 -11.31 3.71 -25.07
N TRP A 247 -11.53 2.41 -25.03
CA TRP A 247 -12.53 1.75 -25.83
C TRP A 247 -13.95 2.22 -25.48
N CYS A 248 -14.29 2.35 -24.19
CA CYS A 248 -15.57 2.88 -23.75
C CYS A 248 -15.85 4.29 -24.30
N TYR A 249 -14.82 5.13 -24.39
CA TYR A 249 -14.94 6.50 -24.93
C TYR A 249 -14.57 6.61 -26.40
N ARG A 250 -14.29 5.49 -27.09
CA ARG A 250 -13.88 5.45 -28.52
C ARG A 250 -12.68 6.34 -28.80
N ILE A 251 -11.66 6.28 -27.98
CA ILE A 251 -10.43 7.04 -28.12
C ILE A 251 -9.33 6.11 -28.64
N GLY A 252 -8.78 6.39 -29.80
CA GLY A 252 -7.67 5.64 -30.38
C GLY A 252 -6.37 6.44 -30.39
N LEU A 253 -5.27 5.73 -30.60
CA LEU A 253 -3.92 6.31 -30.74
C LEU A 253 -3.51 6.33 -32.20
N ALA A 254 -3.24 7.54 -32.72
CA ALA A 254 -2.69 7.79 -34.05
C ALA A 254 -1.23 8.26 -33.96
N ASP A 255 -0.43 7.95 -34.96
CA ASP A 255 0.92 8.52 -35.11
C ASP A 255 0.86 9.89 -35.80
N SER A 256 2.02 10.54 -35.96
CA SER A 256 2.14 11.83 -36.65
C SER A 256 1.73 11.80 -38.11
N ARG A 257 1.59 10.62 -38.70
CA ARG A 257 1.12 10.40 -40.08
C ARG A 257 -0.37 10.08 -40.15
N LEU A 258 -1.07 10.20 -39.02
CA LEU A 258 -2.51 9.87 -38.83
C LEU A 258 -2.85 8.39 -39.08
N LEU A 259 -1.87 7.51 -38.95
CA LEU A 259 -2.05 6.06 -39.00
C LEU A 259 -2.19 5.49 -37.59
N SER A 260 -2.81 4.31 -37.47
CA SER A 260 -2.90 3.57 -36.22
C SER A 260 -1.53 3.32 -35.62
N CYS A 261 -1.39 3.53 -34.32
CA CYS A 261 -0.14 3.27 -33.60
C CYS A 261 0.31 1.81 -33.78
N THR A 262 1.57 1.63 -34.17
CA THR A 262 2.18 0.31 -34.34
C THR A 262 2.42 -0.40 -33.00
N GLY A 263 2.50 -1.73 -33.01
CA GLY A 263 2.74 -2.54 -31.80
C GLY A 263 4.00 -2.12 -31.03
N PRO A 264 5.18 -2.01 -31.66
CA PRO A 264 6.40 -1.59 -30.98
C PRO A 264 6.33 -0.18 -30.38
N ARG A 265 5.71 0.78 -31.09
CA ARG A 265 5.50 2.13 -30.54
C ARG A 265 4.56 2.14 -29.34
N TYR A 266 3.51 1.31 -29.40
CA TYR A 266 2.63 1.18 -28.23
C TYR A 266 3.34 0.54 -27.03
N LEU A 267 4.18 -0.48 -27.27
CA LEU A 267 4.98 -1.08 -26.20
C LEU A 267 5.93 -0.06 -25.57
N ALA A 268 6.61 0.76 -26.38
CA ALA A 268 7.43 1.85 -25.87
C ALA A 268 6.61 2.88 -25.06
N ARG A 269 5.39 3.23 -25.55
CA ARG A 269 4.46 4.09 -24.84
C ARG A 269 4.06 3.52 -23.48
N TRP A 270 3.67 2.24 -23.47
CA TRP A 270 3.32 1.52 -22.25
C TRP A 270 4.49 1.49 -21.26
N SER A 271 5.71 1.23 -21.75
CA SER A 271 6.91 1.22 -20.90
C SER A 271 7.18 2.60 -20.28
N ILE A 272 7.10 3.67 -21.05
CA ILE A 272 7.29 5.05 -20.53
C ILE A 272 6.19 5.38 -19.52
N PHE A 273 4.93 5.04 -19.81
CA PHE A 273 3.81 5.26 -18.89
C PHE A 273 3.98 4.43 -17.62
N PHE A 274 4.20 3.12 -17.76
CA PHE A 274 4.22 2.21 -16.62
C PHE A 274 5.45 2.45 -15.72
N PHE A 275 6.65 2.46 -16.29
CA PHE A 275 7.88 2.67 -15.52
C PHE A 275 8.17 4.14 -15.24
N GLY A 276 7.97 5.02 -16.23
CA GLY A 276 8.28 6.44 -16.12
C GLY A 276 7.24 7.26 -15.35
N GLU A 277 5.95 6.90 -15.42
CA GLU A 277 4.92 7.63 -14.68
C GLU A 277 4.44 6.85 -13.46
N MET A 278 4.01 5.60 -13.61
CA MET A 278 3.40 4.85 -12.52
C MET A 278 4.44 4.40 -11.48
N VAL A 279 5.51 3.70 -11.89
CA VAL A 279 6.54 3.23 -10.94
C VAL A 279 7.34 4.40 -10.37
N LEU A 280 7.88 5.28 -11.22
CA LEU A 280 8.64 6.44 -10.74
C LEU A 280 7.76 7.40 -9.93
N GLY A 281 6.47 7.49 -10.25
CA GLY A 281 5.49 8.29 -9.51
C GLY A 281 5.33 7.85 -8.06
N LEU A 282 5.43 6.55 -7.76
CA LEU A 282 5.41 6.03 -6.38
C LEU A 282 6.58 6.57 -5.56
N PHE A 283 7.78 6.62 -6.15
CA PHE A 283 8.99 7.09 -5.46
C PHE A 283 9.14 8.62 -5.42
N THR A 284 8.42 9.33 -6.28
CA THR A 284 8.54 10.80 -6.43
C THR A 284 7.26 11.54 -6.07
N PHE A 285 6.38 10.93 -5.24
CA PHE A 285 5.11 11.54 -4.82
C PHE A 285 4.25 12.06 -6.00
N GLY A 286 4.26 11.35 -7.13
CA GLY A 286 3.42 11.66 -8.27
C GLY A 286 3.93 12.75 -9.20
N ILE A 287 5.17 13.24 -9.07
CA ILE A 287 5.72 14.30 -9.95
C ILE A 287 5.54 13.99 -11.45
N PRO A 288 5.84 12.78 -11.98
CA PRO A 288 5.61 12.47 -13.38
C PRO A 288 4.17 12.61 -13.84
N PHE A 289 3.20 12.27 -12.98
CA PHE A 289 1.77 12.46 -13.26
C PHE A 289 1.41 13.93 -13.37
N ILE A 290 1.95 14.77 -12.48
CA ILE A 290 1.73 16.22 -12.51
C ILE A 290 2.28 16.81 -13.82
N ILE A 291 3.47 16.39 -14.24
CA ILE A 291 4.07 16.81 -15.51
C ILE A 291 3.19 16.36 -16.69
N SER A 292 2.78 15.08 -16.72
CA SER A 292 1.96 14.54 -17.80
C SER A 292 0.59 15.23 -17.88
N PHE A 293 -0.05 15.45 -16.74
CA PHE A 293 -1.30 16.20 -16.65
C PHE A 293 -1.14 17.65 -17.14
N SER A 294 -0.08 18.32 -16.71
CA SER A 294 0.22 19.70 -17.13
C SER A 294 0.44 19.80 -18.64
N LEU A 295 1.17 18.85 -19.22
CA LEU A 295 1.34 18.77 -20.68
C LEU A 295 0.00 18.53 -21.39
N MET A 296 -0.85 17.67 -20.85
CA MET A 296 -2.16 17.39 -21.41
C MET A 296 -3.13 18.59 -21.31
N ALA A 297 -3.06 19.36 -20.22
CA ALA A 297 -3.94 20.50 -19.97
C ALA A 297 -3.49 21.77 -20.72
N PHE A 298 -2.19 22.09 -20.72
CA PHE A 298 -1.66 23.38 -21.13
C PHE A 298 -0.85 23.36 -22.43
N SER A 299 -0.40 22.21 -22.93
CA SER A 299 0.35 22.18 -24.18
C SER A 299 -0.54 22.37 -25.41
N LYS A 300 0.00 22.99 -26.45
CA LYS A 300 -0.71 23.17 -27.74
C LYS A 300 -1.21 21.84 -28.35
N LYS A 301 -0.47 20.76 -28.12
CA LYS A 301 -0.80 19.43 -28.64
C LYS A 301 -1.65 18.60 -27.69
N ARG A 302 -1.86 19.06 -26.46
CA ARG A 302 -2.66 18.39 -25.42
C ARG A 302 -2.30 16.89 -25.25
N GLN A 303 -1.01 16.57 -25.23
CA GLN A 303 -0.48 15.21 -25.12
C GLN A 303 0.03 14.96 -23.71
N GLY A 304 -0.22 13.76 -23.15
CA GLY A 304 0.48 13.31 -21.94
C GLY A 304 1.97 13.05 -22.23
N LEU A 305 2.77 12.89 -21.20
CA LEU A 305 4.23 12.74 -21.33
C LEU A 305 4.64 11.58 -22.28
N PRO A 306 4.10 10.35 -22.18
CA PRO A 306 4.45 9.28 -23.10
C PRO A 306 4.07 9.56 -24.55
N ASP A 307 2.91 10.18 -24.76
CA ASP A 307 2.42 10.54 -26.08
C ASP A 307 3.25 11.67 -26.71
N TYR A 308 3.65 12.63 -25.87
CA TYR A 308 4.54 13.73 -26.30
C TYR A 308 5.90 13.20 -26.74
N MET A 309 6.51 12.30 -25.96
CA MET A 309 7.83 11.72 -26.27
C MET A 309 7.82 10.90 -27.57
N LEU A 310 6.73 10.20 -27.86
CA LEU A 310 6.63 9.32 -29.03
C LEU A 310 5.89 9.92 -30.21
N GLY A 311 5.43 11.17 -30.11
CA GLY A 311 4.68 11.84 -31.17
C GLY A 311 3.36 11.15 -31.49
N LEU A 312 2.64 10.66 -30.45
CA LEU A 312 1.35 10.00 -30.57
C LEU A 312 0.21 10.97 -30.22
N TYR A 313 -0.93 10.80 -30.85
CA TYR A 313 -2.12 11.63 -30.66
C TYR A 313 -3.33 10.79 -30.27
N GLU A 314 -4.07 11.23 -29.28
CA GLU A 314 -5.36 10.63 -28.90
C GLU A 314 -6.50 11.23 -29.74
N VAL A 315 -7.06 10.40 -30.61
CA VAL A 315 -8.10 10.80 -31.57
C VAL A 315 -9.45 10.20 -31.24
N ASP A 316 -10.50 10.94 -31.55
CA ASP A 316 -11.89 10.50 -31.38
C ASP A 316 -12.29 9.57 -32.55
N LEU A 317 -12.69 8.35 -32.21
CA LEU A 317 -13.11 7.32 -33.17
C LEU A 317 -14.64 7.19 -33.24
N THR A 318 -15.41 8.15 -32.71
CA THR A 318 -16.88 8.07 -32.72
C THR A 318 -17.44 8.00 -34.13
N TYR A 319 -16.83 8.74 -35.05
CA TYR A 319 -17.29 8.84 -36.44
C TYR A 319 -16.29 8.32 -37.46
N ASN A 320 -15.05 8.05 -37.05
CA ASN A 320 -13.97 7.62 -37.91
C ASN A 320 -13.28 6.39 -37.34
N GLN A 321 -12.60 5.61 -38.20
CA GLN A 321 -11.73 4.51 -37.77
C GLN A 321 -10.29 4.77 -38.19
N LEU A 322 -9.33 4.32 -37.41
CA LEU A 322 -7.91 4.37 -37.75
C LEU A 322 -7.55 3.27 -38.75
N TYR A 323 -6.66 3.59 -39.68
CA TYR A 323 -6.14 2.70 -40.68
C TYR A 323 -4.67 2.34 -40.38
N HIS A 324 -4.24 1.15 -40.81
CA HIS A 324 -2.87 0.68 -40.59
C HIS A 324 -1.90 1.16 -41.66
N SER A 325 -2.38 1.39 -42.90
CA SER A 325 -1.56 1.83 -44.03
C SER A 325 -2.30 2.80 -44.96
N TYR A 326 -1.56 3.52 -45.75
CA TYR A 326 -2.12 4.38 -46.80
C TYR A 326 -2.82 3.58 -47.90
N GLU A 327 -2.38 2.35 -48.17
CA GLU A 327 -3.03 1.44 -49.10
C GLU A 327 -4.44 1.06 -48.62
N GLU A 328 -4.60 0.81 -47.34
CA GLU A 328 -5.93 0.56 -46.73
C GLU A 328 -6.85 1.78 -46.91
N ILE A 329 -6.34 2.99 -46.73
CA ILE A 329 -7.08 4.24 -46.96
C ILE A 329 -7.50 4.36 -48.44
N SER A 330 -6.61 4.06 -49.35
CA SER A 330 -6.88 4.16 -50.79
C SER A 330 -7.94 3.16 -51.25
N LEU A 331 -7.87 1.93 -50.74
CA LEU A 331 -8.81 0.87 -51.08
C LEU A 331 -10.23 1.12 -50.49
N LEU A 332 -10.32 1.63 -49.28
CA LEU A 332 -11.60 1.89 -48.61
C LEU A 332 -12.17 3.28 -48.97
N GLY A 333 -11.35 4.22 -49.38
CA GLY A 333 -11.75 5.53 -49.86
C GLY A 333 -12.53 5.52 -51.18
N ILE A 334 -12.46 4.39 -51.94
CA ILE A 334 -13.23 4.19 -53.17
C ILE A 334 -14.65 3.68 -52.85
N ALA A 335 -14.88 3.09 -51.68
CA ALA A 335 -16.13 2.40 -51.31
C ALA A 335 -17.10 3.20 -50.43
N GLY A 336 -16.76 4.41 -49.97
CA GLY A 336 -17.64 5.13 -49.05
C GLY A 336 -17.48 6.65 -49.04
N GLU A 337 -18.46 7.37 -49.49
CA GLU A 337 -18.65 8.80 -49.24
C GLU A 337 -18.86 9.06 -47.76
N LYS A 338 -17.80 9.27 -47.00
CA LYS A 338 -17.90 9.88 -45.66
C LYS A 338 -17.27 11.25 -45.70
N LYS A 339 -18.08 12.26 -45.33
CA LYS A 339 -17.69 13.69 -45.34
C LYS A 339 -16.41 13.90 -44.55
N PRO A 340 -15.43 14.65 -45.09
CA PRO A 340 -14.20 15.00 -44.37
C PRO A 340 -14.49 15.92 -43.17
N ILE A 341 -13.75 15.71 -42.09
CA ILE A 341 -13.86 16.51 -40.86
C ILE A 341 -12.77 17.57 -40.87
N ASP A 342 -13.13 18.84 -40.67
CA ASP A 342 -12.23 20.00 -40.74
C ASP A 342 -11.49 20.23 -39.41
N PHE A 343 -10.14 20.14 -39.42
CA PHE A 343 -9.28 20.36 -38.25
C PHE A 343 -9.17 21.81 -37.78
N LYS A 344 -9.53 22.77 -38.63
CA LYS A 344 -9.40 24.19 -38.30
C LYS A 344 -10.31 24.66 -37.18
N ASN A 345 -11.35 23.90 -36.85
CA ASN A 345 -12.35 24.29 -35.85
C ASN A 345 -12.18 23.65 -34.46
N VAL A 346 -11.14 22.86 -34.22
CA VAL A 346 -10.89 22.19 -32.91
C VAL A 346 -10.38 23.16 -31.84
N TYR A 347 -10.00 24.37 -32.19
CA TYR A 347 -9.41 25.37 -31.28
C TYR A 347 -10.33 26.56 -30.98
N LYS A 348 -11.62 26.44 -31.25
CA LYS A 348 -12.57 27.58 -31.09
C LYS A 348 -13.61 27.42 -30.01
N ASP A 349 -13.44 26.45 -29.06
CA ASP A 349 -14.29 26.40 -27.86
C ASP A 349 -13.43 26.19 -26.61
#